data_c310348b0b41676e698b80b270c51095
#
_entry.id   c310348b0b41676e698b80b270c51095
#
_cell.length_a   1.000
_cell.length_b   1.000
_cell.length_c   1.000
_cell.angle_alpha   90.00
_cell.angle_beta   90.00
_cell.angle_gamma   90.00
#
_symmetry.space_group_name_H-M   'P 1'
#
loop_
_entity.id
_entity.type
_entity.pdbx_description
1 polymer ?
#
loop_
_entity_poly.entity_id
_entity_poly.type
_entity_poly.pdbx_seq_one_letter_code
_entity_poly.pdbx_strand_id
1 'polypeptide(L)'
;MKNILPTQRIAKTIAESGICSRRQAENLISLGKVSVNGQKVDTPAFFVNTSDQIIINGKIIKKASKAQLFILHKPKGMIVSSNDPQGRKTIYDIIPNNIKQLLYIGRLDFNTEGLLLLTNNGKLKRFFELPINKIERTYKVKIYGNINNIDKTKLEKGIIIDNIKYGPIIIDILETKGKNSWITVKLTEGKNREIRKVMSYFHLHINDLIRIKFGPFILDNLKRGEILQVEEKKLSLFIKNKGIF
;
A
#
# COMPACT_ATOMS: atom_id res chain seq x y z
N MET A 1 29.78 -2.67 28.25
CA MET A 1 28.97 -3.33 27.22
C MET A 1 29.03 -2.47 25.96
N LYS A 2 29.54 -2.98 24.83
CA LYS A 2 29.51 -2.25 23.57
C LYS A 2 28.06 -2.17 23.11
N ASN A 3 27.49 -0.94 23.02
CA ASN A 3 26.21 -0.71 22.38
C ASN A 3 26.30 -1.18 20.92
N ILE A 4 25.85 -2.39 20.61
CA ILE A 4 25.77 -2.90 19.25
C ILE A 4 24.63 -2.13 18.58
N LEU A 5 24.98 -1.15 17.74
CA LEU A 5 24.00 -0.42 16.95
C LEU A 5 23.25 -1.39 16.02
N PRO A 6 21.92 -1.26 15.89
CA PRO A 6 21.16 -2.13 15.02
C PRO A 6 21.64 -1.98 13.57
N THR A 7 22.00 -3.11 12.96
CA THR A 7 22.47 -3.17 11.57
C THR A 7 21.35 -3.54 10.61
N GLN A 8 21.40 -3.05 9.38
CA GLN A 8 20.48 -3.44 8.31
C GLN A 8 21.21 -3.52 6.96
N ARG A 9 20.65 -4.23 5.99
CA ARG A 9 21.24 -4.35 4.66
C ARG A 9 21.35 -2.99 3.98
N ILE A 10 22.52 -2.70 3.39
CA ILE A 10 22.82 -1.42 2.74
C ILE A 10 21.79 -1.01 1.68
N ALA A 11 21.32 -1.96 0.83
CA ALA A 11 20.31 -1.67 -0.17
C ALA A 11 18.98 -1.17 0.45
N LYS A 12 18.65 -1.64 1.66
CA LYS A 12 17.47 -1.14 2.40
C LYS A 12 17.72 0.28 2.92
N THR A 13 18.89 0.57 3.48
CA THR A 13 19.26 1.91 3.97
C THR A 13 19.23 2.94 2.83
N ILE A 14 19.76 2.60 1.66
CA ILE A 14 19.73 3.45 0.47
C ILE A 14 18.28 3.72 0.04
N ALA A 15 17.43 2.71 0.01
CA ALA A 15 16.03 2.90 -0.36
C ALA A 15 15.26 3.76 0.67
N GLU A 16 15.56 3.60 1.96
CA GLU A 16 14.97 4.41 3.04
C GLU A 16 15.43 5.89 2.99
N SER A 17 16.57 6.20 2.37
CA SER A 17 16.97 7.59 2.12
C SER A 17 16.18 8.29 1.00
N GLY A 18 15.36 7.55 0.25
CA GLY A 18 14.51 8.07 -0.82
C GLY A 18 15.20 8.30 -2.16
N ILE A 19 16.48 7.90 -2.30
CA ILE A 19 17.27 8.12 -3.54
C ILE A 19 16.76 7.22 -4.68
N CYS A 20 16.48 5.93 -4.37
CA CYS A 20 16.05 4.95 -5.36
C CYS A 20 15.33 3.77 -4.71
N SER A 21 14.73 2.88 -5.51
CA SER A 21 14.14 1.64 -5.00
C SER A 21 15.24 0.67 -4.53
N ARG A 22 14.86 -0.31 -3.68
CA ARG A 22 15.79 -1.33 -3.18
C ARG A 22 16.50 -2.10 -4.31
N ARG A 23 15.77 -2.47 -5.37
CA ARG A 23 16.36 -3.15 -6.55
C ARG A 23 17.35 -2.26 -7.31
N GLN A 24 17.04 -0.97 -7.44
CA GLN A 24 17.98 -0.02 -8.03
C GLN A 24 19.20 0.19 -7.15
N ALA A 25 19.05 0.20 -5.82
CA ALA A 25 20.16 0.24 -4.89
C ALA A 25 21.08 -1.00 -5.03
N GLU A 26 20.48 -2.20 -5.13
CA GLU A 26 21.20 -3.44 -5.39
C GLU A 26 22.01 -3.36 -6.70
N ASN A 27 21.42 -2.82 -7.76
CA ASN A 27 22.12 -2.59 -9.04
C ASN A 27 23.26 -1.56 -8.92
N LEU A 28 23.06 -0.45 -8.19
CA LEU A 28 24.12 0.53 -7.95
C LEU A 28 25.31 -0.06 -7.18
N ILE A 29 25.03 -0.96 -6.24
CA ILE A 29 26.05 -1.68 -5.49
C ILE A 29 26.84 -2.60 -6.42
N SER A 30 26.16 -3.43 -7.21
CA SER A 30 26.81 -4.34 -8.18
C SER A 30 27.63 -3.61 -9.24
N LEU A 31 27.24 -2.39 -9.61
CA LEU A 31 28.03 -1.52 -10.50
C LEU A 31 29.19 -0.81 -9.78
N GLY A 32 29.41 -1.08 -8.49
CA GLY A 32 30.48 -0.49 -7.70
C GLY A 32 30.37 1.01 -7.50
N LYS A 33 29.15 1.56 -7.53
CA LYS A 33 28.85 2.99 -7.37
C LYS A 33 28.57 3.40 -5.93
N VAL A 34 28.73 2.47 -4.99
CA VAL A 34 28.43 2.67 -3.56
C VAL A 34 29.69 2.44 -2.73
N SER A 35 29.94 3.33 -1.77
CA SER A 35 30.97 3.14 -0.76
C SER A 35 30.42 3.42 0.65
N VAL A 36 31.01 2.78 1.64
CA VAL A 36 30.71 2.94 3.07
C VAL A 36 31.98 3.24 3.80
N ASN A 37 32.04 4.36 4.54
CA ASN A 37 33.22 4.81 5.30
C ASN A 37 34.50 4.84 4.43
N GLY A 38 34.37 5.24 3.14
CA GLY A 38 35.47 5.29 2.18
C GLY A 38 35.79 3.96 1.48
N GLN A 39 35.23 2.84 1.90
CA GLN A 39 35.42 1.53 1.27
C GLN A 39 34.32 1.21 0.25
N LYS A 40 34.73 0.75 -0.93
CA LYS A 40 33.77 0.32 -1.99
C LYS A 40 33.05 -0.94 -1.56
N VAL A 41 31.73 -0.94 -1.79
CA VAL A 41 30.87 -2.09 -1.51
C VAL A 41 30.37 -2.67 -2.84
N ASP A 42 30.54 -3.97 -3.04
CA ASP A 42 30.19 -4.73 -4.25
C ASP A 42 29.07 -5.76 -4.02
N THR A 43 28.69 -6.01 -2.76
CA THR A 43 27.66 -6.97 -2.41
C THR A 43 26.45 -6.32 -1.73
N PRO A 44 25.20 -6.58 -2.21
CA PRO A 44 23.98 -6.10 -1.54
C PRO A 44 23.76 -6.74 -0.15
N ALA A 45 24.48 -7.81 0.18
CA ALA A 45 24.42 -8.45 1.50
C ALA A 45 25.18 -7.69 2.59
N PHE A 46 25.88 -6.61 2.24
CA PHE A 46 26.61 -5.75 3.18
C PHE A 46 25.67 -5.11 4.20
N PHE A 47 26.05 -5.09 5.47
CA PHE A 47 25.30 -4.52 6.56
C PHE A 47 25.90 -3.19 7.01
N VAL A 48 25.03 -2.22 7.26
CA VAL A 48 25.38 -0.89 7.75
C VAL A 48 24.59 -0.56 9.00
N ASN A 49 25.12 0.32 9.82
CA ASN A 49 24.47 0.86 11.02
C ASN A 49 24.19 2.38 10.84
N THR A 50 23.61 3.00 11.85
CA THR A 50 23.22 4.42 11.79
C THR A 50 24.39 5.41 11.82
N SER A 51 25.62 4.98 12.20
CA SER A 51 26.81 5.83 12.21
C SER A 51 27.58 5.78 10.89
N ASP A 52 27.32 4.79 10.03
CA ASP A 52 28.05 4.63 8.78
C ASP A 52 27.71 5.75 7.78
N GLN A 53 28.75 6.26 7.12
CA GLN A 53 28.63 7.21 6.02
C GLN A 53 28.53 6.45 4.70
N ILE A 54 27.42 6.60 4.01
CA ILE A 54 27.18 5.95 2.71
C ILE A 54 27.29 7.01 1.62
N ILE A 55 28.05 6.70 0.57
CA ILE A 55 28.25 7.56 -0.59
C ILE A 55 27.77 6.81 -1.84
N ILE A 56 26.98 7.49 -2.68
CA ILE A 56 26.49 6.97 -3.96
C ILE A 56 26.87 7.97 -5.06
N ASN A 57 27.57 7.50 -6.10
CA ASN A 57 28.07 8.35 -7.20
C ASN A 57 28.82 9.59 -6.69
N GLY A 58 29.65 9.46 -5.66
CA GLY A 58 30.40 10.56 -5.06
C GLY A 58 29.62 11.49 -4.13
N LYS A 59 28.32 11.24 -3.90
CA LYS A 59 27.49 12.08 -3.02
C LYS A 59 27.10 11.33 -1.75
N ILE A 60 27.28 11.98 -0.60
CA ILE A 60 26.83 11.43 0.70
C ILE A 60 25.32 11.37 0.71
N ILE A 61 24.76 10.20 1.08
CA ILE A 61 23.31 10.07 1.25
C ILE A 61 22.87 10.69 2.58
N LYS A 62 21.76 11.42 2.54
CA LYS A 62 21.13 11.95 3.76
C LYS A 62 20.43 10.81 4.51
N LYS A 63 20.42 10.90 5.85
CA LYS A 63 19.61 9.98 6.68
C LYS A 63 18.15 10.01 6.25
N ALA A 64 17.45 8.90 6.46
CA ALA A 64 16.02 8.79 6.18
C ALA A 64 15.27 9.98 6.79
N SER A 65 14.43 10.62 5.98
CA SER A 65 13.55 11.70 6.43
C SER A 65 12.47 11.12 7.38
N LYS A 66 11.85 12.01 8.16
CA LYS A 66 10.68 11.62 8.97
C LYS A 66 9.67 10.84 8.11
N ALA A 67 9.01 9.85 8.74
CA ALA A 67 7.96 9.10 8.05
C ALA A 67 6.84 10.03 7.59
N GLN A 68 6.47 9.92 6.33
CA GLN A 68 5.37 10.65 5.71
C GLN A 68 4.35 9.64 5.17
N LEU A 69 3.10 10.03 5.20
CA LEU A 69 1.99 9.26 4.64
C LEU A 69 1.12 10.19 3.82
N PHE A 70 0.67 9.72 2.67
CA PHE A 70 -0.20 10.43 1.76
C PHE A 70 -1.39 9.56 1.41
N ILE A 71 -2.53 10.18 1.19
CA ILE A 71 -3.75 9.57 0.65
C ILE A 71 -3.87 10.04 -0.79
N LEU A 72 -3.88 9.10 -1.73
CA LEU A 72 -4.22 9.34 -3.12
C LEU A 72 -5.63 8.81 -3.39
N HIS A 73 -6.50 9.62 -3.97
CA HIS A 73 -7.72 9.10 -4.59
C HIS A 73 -7.37 8.52 -5.97
N LYS A 74 -7.04 7.25 -6.02
CA LYS A 74 -6.71 6.57 -7.27
C LYS A 74 -7.95 6.51 -8.19
N PRO A 75 -7.90 7.07 -9.40
CA PRO A 75 -8.99 6.91 -10.37
C PRO A 75 -9.00 5.49 -10.96
N LYS A 76 -10.12 5.10 -11.59
CA LYS A 76 -10.17 3.91 -12.48
C LYS A 76 -9.23 4.11 -13.68
N GLY A 77 -8.86 3.02 -14.34
CA GLY A 77 -8.04 3.09 -15.57
C GLY A 77 -6.55 3.30 -15.33
N MET A 78 -6.08 3.16 -14.08
CA MET A 78 -4.66 3.23 -13.73
C MET A 78 -4.22 2.02 -12.93
N ILE A 79 -3.00 1.55 -13.19
CA ILE A 79 -2.39 0.46 -12.43
C ILE A 79 -1.56 1.01 -11.27
N VAL A 80 -1.46 0.23 -10.19
CA VAL A 80 -0.60 0.51 -9.04
C VAL A 80 0.73 -0.22 -9.26
N SER A 81 1.62 0.43 -10.02
CA SER A 81 2.96 -0.06 -10.32
C SER A 81 3.90 1.11 -10.56
N SER A 82 5.18 0.94 -10.28
CA SER A 82 6.23 1.90 -10.64
C SER A 82 6.65 1.81 -12.10
N ASN A 83 6.35 0.72 -12.78
CA ASN A 83 6.60 0.52 -14.19
C ASN A 83 5.56 -0.46 -14.76
N ASP A 84 5.19 -0.26 -16.01
CA ASP A 84 4.31 -1.18 -16.75
C ASP A 84 4.89 -1.51 -18.11
N PRO A 85 5.27 -2.77 -18.37
CA PRO A 85 5.81 -3.19 -19.67
C PRO A 85 4.83 -3.01 -20.85
N GLN A 86 3.52 -2.90 -20.56
CA GLN A 86 2.46 -2.71 -21.56
C GLN A 86 2.14 -1.23 -21.82
N GLY A 87 2.85 -0.30 -21.19
CA GLY A 87 2.66 1.14 -21.39
C GLY A 87 1.33 1.71 -20.86
N ARG A 88 0.60 0.98 -19.98
CA ARG A 88 -0.64 1.50 -19.38
C ARG A 88 -0.31 2.60 -18.38
N LYS A 89 -1.23 3.55 -18.21
CA LYS A 89 -1.10 4.59 -17.18
C LYS A 89 -0.97 4.01 -15.78
N THR A 90 0.02 4.50 -15.05
CA THR A 90 0.29 4.13 -13.65
C THR A 90 -0.12 5.25 -12.72
N ILE A 91 -0.19 4.98 -11.41
CA ILE A 91 -0.41 6.03 -10.41
C ILE A 91 0.69 7.10 -10.43
N TYR A 92 1.92 6.76 -10.87
CA TYR A 92 3.05 7.69 -10.91
C TYR A 92 2.97 8.72 -12.03
N ASP A 93 2.05 8.53 -12.99
CA ASP A 93 1.81 9.51 -14.05
C ASP A 93 1.03 10.73 -13.55
N ILE A 94 0.32 10.59 -12.42
CA ILE A 94 -0.46 11.66 -11.78
C ILE A 94 0.14 12.16 -10.47
N ILE A 95 1.14 11.47 -9.92
CA ILE A 95 1.83 11.88 -8.70
C ILE A 95 2.81 13.02 -9.01
N PRO A 96 2.78 14.15 -8.27
CA PRO A 96 3.72 15.25 -8.44
C PRO A 96 5.18 14.80 -8.33
N ASN A 97 6.07 15.39 -9.15
CA ASN A 97 7.47 14.97 -9.27
C ASN A 97 8.25 14.99 -7.94
N ASN A 98 7.95 15.94 -7.06
CA ASN A 98 8.60 16.10 -5.75
C ASN A 98 8.28 14.97 -4.76
N ILE A 99 7.27 14.14 -5.04
CA ILE A 99 6.86 12.99 -4.20
C ILE A 99 6.76 11.67 -4.98
N LYS A 100 7.29 11.60 -6.22
CA LYS A 100 7.28 10.37 -7.05
C LYS A 100 8.05 9.20 -6.44
N GLN A 101 8.97 9.43 -5.50
CA GLN A 101 9.74 8.39 -4.81
C GLN A 101 8.93 7.64 -3.73
N LEU A 102 7.68 8.05 -3.47
CA LEU A 102 6.85 7.39 -2.46
C LEU A 102 6.50 5.95 -2.86
N LEU A 103 6.48 5.08 -1.86
CA LEU A 103 6.07 3.69 -1.99
C LEU A 103 4.55 3.60 -1.82
N TYR A 104 3.85 2.91 -2.72
CA TYR A 104 2.45 2.59 -2.52
C TYR A 104 2.28 1.49 -1.47
N ILE A 105 1.19 1.56 -0.69
CA ILE A 105 0.82 0.59 0.35
C ILE A 105 -0.36 -0.24 -0.16
N GLY A 106 -0.12 -1.52 -0.41
CA GLY A 106 -1.08 -2.41 -1.07
C GLY A 106 -1.37 -1.95 -2.50
N ARG A 107 -2.31 -2.60 -3.14
CA ARG A 107 -2.71 -2.27 -4.51
C ARG A 107 -4.23 -2.16 -4.61
N LEU A 108 -4.66 -1.43 -5.62
CA LEU A 108 -6.03 -1.43 -6.15
C LEU A 108 -5.94 -1.90 -7.61
N ASP A 109 -6.89 -2.73 -8.03
CA ASP A 109 -6.98 -3.18 -9.41
C ASP A 109 -7.19 -2.01 -10.38
N PHE A 110 -6.98 -2.24 -11.67
CA PHE A 110 -7.18 -1.27 -12.75
C PHE A 110 -8.56 -0.60 -12.69
N ASN A 111 -9.63 -1.42 -12.54
CA ASN A 111 -11.01 -0.96 -12.45
C ASN A 111 -11.51 -0.72 -11.01
N THR A 112 -10.60 -0.55 -10.04
CA THR A 112 -10.93 -0.19 -8.66
C THR A 112 -10.46 1.23 -8.39
N GLU A 113 -11.31 2.00 -7.75
CA GLU A 113 -11.12 3.41 -7.43
C GLU A 113 -10.94 3.60 -5.92
N GLY A 114 -10.48 4.77 -5.51
CA GLY A 114 -10.53 5.23 -4.13
C GLY A 114 -9.19 5.31 -3.42
N LEU A 115 -9.23 5.22 -2.11
CA LEU A 115 -8.11 5.48 -1.21
C LEU A 115 -6.94 4.54 -1.46
N LEU A 116 -5.81 5.09 -1.88
CA LEU A 116 -4.52 4.43 -1.92
C LEU A 116 -3.55 5.20 -1.02
N LEU A 117 -2.87 4.49 -0.11
CA LEU A 117 -1.85 5.07 0.75
C LEU A 117 -0.49 5.04 0.05
N LEU A 118 0.27 6.13 0.22
CA LEU A 118 1.65 6.26 -0.24
C LEU A 118 2.53 6.70 0.92
N THR A 119 3.78 6.23 1.00
CA THR A 119 4.70 6.57 2.09
C THR A 119 6.15 6.58 1.62
N ASN A 120 6.99 7.34 2.30
CA ASN A 120 8.45 7.26 2.17
C ASN A 120 9.07 6.21 3.12
N ASN A 121 8.28 5.50 3.92
CA ASN A 121 8.79 4.62 4.98
C ASN A 121 8.41 3.15 4.74
N GLY A 122 9.42 2.31 4.51
CA GLY A 122 9.21 0.88 4.23
C GLY A 122 8.68 0.06 5.42
N LYS A 123 8.92 0.47 6.68
CA LYS A 123 8.37 -0.21 7.86
C LYS A 123 6.87 0.08 7.97
N LEU A 124 6.47 1.34 7.72
CA LEU A 124 5.06 1.72 7.69
C LEU A 124 4.31 0.99 6.57
N LYS A 125 4.88 0.93 5.34
CA LYS A 125 4.34 0.12 4.26
C LYS A 125 4.13 -1.33 4.70
N ARG A 126 5.17 -1.98 5.24
CA ARG A 126 5.11 -3.37 5.69
C ARG A 126 4.03 -3.58 6.76
N PHE A 127 3.91 -2.66 7.72
CA PHE A 127 2.89 -2.73 8.77
C PHE A 127 1.48 -2.83 8.19
N PHE A 128 1.12 -1.98 7.21
CA PHE A 128 -0.19 -1.99 6.57
C PHE A 128 -0.44 -3.21 5.68
N GLU A 129 0.61 -3.79 5.10
CA GLU A 129 0.49 -4.90 4.16
C GLU A 129 0.48 -6.28 4.84
N LEU A 130 1.06 -6.41 6.04
CA LEU A 130 1.12 -7.68 6.75
C LEU A 130 -0.27 -8.13 7.21
N PRO A 131 -0.74 -9.33 6.81
CA PRO A 131 -2.06 -9.85 7.19
C PRO A 131 -2.25 -10.00 8.69
N ILE A 132 -1.18 -10.28 9.45
CA ILE A 132 -1.23 -10.43 10.91
C ILE A 132 -1.75 -9.17 11.63
N ASN A 133 -1.55 -7.99 11.04
CA ASN A 133 -1.98 -6.72 11.62
C ASN A 133 -3.49 -6.45 11.41
N LYS A 134 -4.18 -7.30 10.64
CA LYS A 134 -5.63 -7.27 10.42
C LYS A 134 -6.18 -5.86 10.15
N ILE A 135 -5.47 -5.08 9.34
CA ILE A 135 -5.87 -3.70 9.04
C ILE A 135 -7.14 -3.73 8.17
N GLU A 136 -8.21 -3.16 8.71
CA GLU A 136 -9.51 -3.10 8.06
C GLU A 136 -9.47 -2.24 6.79
N ARG A 137 -10.16 -2.70 5.77
CA ARG A 137 -10.43 -1.98 4.52
C ARG A 137 -11.93 -1.92 4.31
N THR A 138 -12.45 -0.72 4.06
CA THR A 138 -13.87 -0.53 3.77
C THR A 138 -14.04 -0.05 2.33
N TYR A 139 -14.95 -0.69 1.63
CA TYR A 139 -15.28 -0.35 0.25
C TYR A 139 -16.74 0.04 0.14
N LYS A 140 -17.04 1.04 -0.69
CA LYS A 140 -18.38 1.34 -1.21
C LYS A 140 -18.51 0.66 -2.57
N VAL A 141 -19.51 -0.18 -2.73
CA VAL A 141 -19.63 -1.07 -3.89
C VAL A 141 -21.02 -0.91 -4.51
N LYS A 142 -21.06 -0.65 -5.82
CA LYS A 142 -22.29 -0.69 -6.59
C LYS A 142 -22.42 -2.05 -7.25
N ILE A 143 -23.45 -2.78 -6.92
CA ILE A 143 -23.73 -4.11 -7.44
C ILE A 143 -25.00 -4.11 -8.28
N TYR A 144 -25.07 -5.04 -9.22
CA TYR A 144 -26.25 -5.37 -10.00
C TYR A 144 -26.59 -6.84 -9.79
N GLY A 145 -27.87 -7.13 -9.50
CA GLY A 145 -28.38 -8.47 -9.25
C GLY A 145 -29.35 -8.50 -8.07
N ASN A 146 -29.74 -9.71 -7.64
CA ASN A 146 -30.61 -9.87 -6.48
C ASN A 146 -29.76 -9.82 -5.19
N ILE A 147 -29.87 -8.73 -4.44
CA ILE A 147 -29.10 -8.53 -3.20
C ILE A 147 -29.41 -9.61 -2.14
N ASN A 148 -30.59 -10.22 -2.17
CA ASN A 148 -30.99 -11.28 -1.24
C ASN A 148 -30.21 -12.59 -1.46
N ASN A 149 -29.47 -12.72 -2.56
CA ASN A 149 -28.57 -13.86 -2.76
C ASN A 149 -27.39 -13.86 -1.77
N ILE A 150 -27.10 -12.72 -1.14
CA ILE A 150 -25.98 -12.62 -0.20
C ILE A 150 -26.32 -13.29 1.13
N ASP A 151 -25.63 -14.38 1.44
CA ASP A 151 -25.64 -14.97 2.77
C ASP A 151 -24.62 -14.25 3.68
N LYS A 152 -25.11 -13.26 4.43
CA LYS A 152 -24.27 -12.46 5.34
C LYS A 152 -23.66 -13.32 6.44
N THR A 153 -24.41 -14.26 7.01
CA THR A 153 -23.95 -15.14 8.08
C THR A 153 -22.78 -16.01 7.62
N LYS A 154 -22.85 -16.52 6.39
CA LYS A 154 -21.75 -17.26 5.77
C LYS A 154 -20.52 -16.39 5.54
N LEU A 155 -20.70 -15.14 5.09
CA LEU A 155 -19.60 -14.20 4.86
C LEU A 155 -18.91 -13.76 6.14
N GLU A 156 -19.64 -13.54 7.24
CA GLU A 156 -19.09 -13.19 8.55
C GLU A 156 -18.23 -14.30 9.17
N LYS A 157 -18.52 -15.57 8.83
CA LYS A 157 -17.69 -16.72 9.23
C LYS A 157 -16.50 -16.97 8.29
N GLY A 158 -16.51 -16.34 7.14
CA GLY A 158 -15.60 -16.60 6.03
C GLY A 158 -16.14 -17.68 5.09
N ILE A 159 -15.66 -17.69 3.85
CA ILE A 159 -16.15 -18.54 2.78
C ILE A 159 -15.01 -19.18 2.00
N ILE A 160 -15.26 -20.38 1.47
CA ILE A 160 -14.33 -21.06 0.55
C ILE A 160 -14.95 -20.99 -0.86
N ILE A 161 -14.19 -20.44 -1.81
CA ILE A 161 -14.57 -20.35 -3.23
C ILE A 161 -13.36 -20.83 -4.05
N ASP A 162 -13.56 -21.77 -4.96
CA ASP A 162 -12.50 -22.35 -5.80
C ASP A 162 -11.26 -22.79 -4.99
N ASN A 163 -11.48 -23.50 -3.89
CA ASN A 163 -10.45 -23.96 -2.93
C ASN A 163 -9.65 -22.83 -2.25
N ILE A 164 -10.07 -21.57 -2.40
CA ILE A 164 -9.47 -20.43 -1.71
C ILE A 164 -10.35 -20.05 -0.53
N LYS A 165 -9.77 -20.11 0.68
CA LYS A 165 -10.46 -19.63 1.89
C LYS A 165 -10.36 -18.11 1.96
N TYR A 166 -11.49 -17.42 2.04
CA TYR A 166 -11.63 -15.99 2.32
C TYR A 166 -12.01 -15.79 3.78
N GLY A 167 -11.40 -14.80 4.42
CA GLY A 167 -11.70 -14.43 5.81
C GLY A 167 -13.07 -13.76 5.95
N PRO A 168 -13.42 -13.34 7.18
CA PRO A 168 -14.67 -12.64 7.46
C PRO A 168 -14.85 -11.39 6.60
N ILE A 169 -16.05 -11.26 6.02
CA ILE A 169 -16.48 -10.09 5.24
C ILE A 169 -17.81 -9.61 5.82
N ILE A 170 -17.85 -8.33 6.19
CA ILE A 170 -19.07 -7.69 6.71
C ILE A 170 -19.68 -6.84 5.60
N ILE A 171 -20.99 -6.99 5.39
CA ILE A 171 -21.73 -6.26 4.37
C ILE A 171 -22.91 -5.53 4.98
N ASP A 172 -22.96 -4.20 4.76
CA ASP A 172 -24.12 -3.36 5.09
C ASP A 172 -24.74 -2.84 3.79
N ILE A 173 -26.05 -2.94 3.66
CA ILE A 173 -26.80 -2.40 2.52
C ILE A 173 -27.07 -0.93 2.81
N LEU A 174 -26.67 -0.04 1.90
CA LEU A 174 -26.90 1.39 1.99
C LEU A 174 -28.20 1.81 1.31
N GLU A 175 -28.41 1.30 0.08
CA GLU A 175 -29.53 1.66 -0.75
C GLU A 175 -29.78 0.55 -1.77
N THR A 176 -31.05 0.30 -2.10
CA THR A 176 -31.45 -0.62 -3.18
C THR A 176 -32.49 0.05 -4.06
N LYS A 177 -32.23 0.03 -5.39
CA LYS A 177 -33.16 0.55 -6.40
C LYS A 177 -33.27 -0.45 -7.55
N GLY A 178 -34.35 -1.22 -7.56
CA GLY A 178 -34.55 -2.34 -8.48
C GLY A 178 -33.42 -3.39 -8.31
N LYS A 179 -32.73 -3.73 -9.39
CA LYS A 179 -31.58 -4.66 -9.36
C LYS A 179 -30.24 -4.00 -9.00
N ASN A 180 -30.20 -2.68 -8.78
CA ASN A 180 -28.99 -1.98 -8.38
C ASN A 180 -29.00 -1.74 -6.88
N SER A 181 -27.89 -2.05 -6.21
CA SER A 181 -27.70 -1.76 -4.79
C SER A 181 -26.35 -1.13 -4.55
N TRP A 182 -26.32 -0.18 -3.61
CA TRP A 182 -25.09 0.29 -2.98
C TRP A 182 -24.92 -0.42 -1.65
N ILE A 183 -23.73 -0.98 -1.43
CA ILE A 183 -23.37 -1.65 -0.19
C ILE A 183 -22.04 -1.14 0.33
N THR A 184 -21.79 -1.29 1.62
CA THR A 184 -20.41 -1.28 2.16
C THR A 184 -19.93 -2.70 2.33
N VAL A 185 -18.64 -2.91 2.09
CA VAL A 185 -17.94 -4.17 2.30
C VAL A 185 -16.72 -3.90 3.16
N LYS A 186 -16.62 -4.55 4.34
CA LYS A 186 -15.49 -4.44 5.26
C LYS A 186 -14.77 -5.79 5.34
N LEU A 187 -13.44 -5.76 5.26
CA LEU A 187 -12.59 -6.94 5.37
C LEU A 187 -11.19 -6.57 5.89
N THR A 188 -10.46 -7.52 6.43
CA THR A 188 -9.12 -7.31 7.01
C THR A 188 -7.99 -7.91 6.18
N GLU A 189 -8.30 -8.65 5.14
CA GLU A 189 -7.33 -9.18 4.18
C GLU A 189 -7.43 -8.47 2.82
N GLY A 190 -6.69 -8.89 1.83
CA GLY A 190 -6.69 -8.26 0.51
C GLY A 190 -6.19 -9.24 -0.53
N LYS A 191 -6.86 -10.40 -0.62
CA LYS A 191 -6.55 -11.40 -1.64
C LYS A 191 -6.87 -10.85 -3.04
N ASN A 192 -6.25 -11.44 -4.05
CA ASN A 192 -6.45 -10.98 -5.42
C ASN A 192 -7.92 -10.99 -5.82
N ARG A 193 -8.44 -9.80 -6.16
CA ARG A 193 -9.83 -9.57 -6.61
C ARG A 193 -10.91 -10.16 -5.68
N GLU A 194 -10.63 -10.22 -4.39
CA GLU A 194 -11.43 -10.88 -3.37
C GLU A 194 -12.91 -10.48 -3.42
N ILE A 195 -13.24 -9.21 -3.30
CA ILE A 195 -14.62 -8.72 -3.33
C ILE A 195 -15.32 -9.11 -4.64
N ARG A 196 -14.62 -9.03 -5.79
CA ARG A 196 -15.21 -9.39 -7.08
C ARG A 196 -15.51 -10.88 -7.20
N LYS A 197 -14.64 -11.75 -6.68
CA LYS A 197 -14.84 -13.20 -6.66
C LYS A 197 -16.00 -13.57 -5.73
N VAL A 198 -16.04 -12.97 -4.55
CA VAL A 198 -17.12 -13.21 -3.59
C VAL A 198 -18.47 -12.75 -4.12
N MET A 199 -18.57 -11.56 -4.72
CA MET A 199 -19.83 -11.11 -5.32
C MET A 199 -20.25 -11.99 -6.50
N SER A 200 -19.31 -12.42 -7.34
CA SER A 200 -19.58 -13.33 -8.44
C SER A 200 -20.11 -14.69 -7.97
N TYR A 201 -19.60 -15.22 -6.86
CA TYR A 201 -20.11 -16.45 -6.24
C TYR A 201 -21.61 -16.34 -5.86
N PHE A 202 -22.07 -15.15 -5.47
CA PHE A 202 -23.48 -14.85 -5.20
C PHE A 202 -24.26 -14.38 -6.44
N HIS A 203 -23.72 -14.58 -7.65
CA HIS A 203 -24.31 -14.14 -8.92
C HIS A 203 -24.59 -12.64 -8.99
N LEU A 204 -23.74 -11.83 -8.36
CA LEU A 204 -23.81 -10.38 -8.37
C LEU A 204 -22.69 -9.77 -9.21
N HIS A 205 -23.03 -8.78 -10.04
CA HIS A 205 -22.06 -8.05 -10.85
C HIS A 205 -21.64 -6.74 -10.16
N ILE A 206 -20.33 -6.44 -10.11
CA ILE A 206 -19.82 -5.18 -9.56
C ILE A 206 -19.64 -4.14 -10.67
N ASN A 207 -20.44 -3.08 -10.62
CA ASN A 207 -20.32 -1.93 -11.50
C ASN A 207 -19.27 -0.93 -10.99
N ASP A 208 -19.27 -0.63 -9.67
CA ASP A 208 -18.34 0.28 -9.04
C ASP A 208 -17.76 -0.33 -7.78
N LEU A 209 -16.43 -0.15 -7.59
CA LEU A 209 -15.71 -0.60 -6.41
C LEU A 209 -14.76 0.51 -5.98
N ILE A 210 -15.05 1.12 -4.83
CA ILE A 210 -14.35 2.31 -4.33
C ILE A 210 -13.86 2.03 -2.92
N ARG A 211 -12.56 2.00 -2.70
CA ARG A 211 -12.04 1.91 -1.33
C ARG A 211 -12.18 3.26 -0.63
N ILE A 212 -13.04 3.33 0.38
CA ILE A 212 -13.33 4.56 1.11
C ILE A 212 -12.55 4.68 2.43
N LYS A 213 -12.03 3.55 2.97
CA LYS A 213 -11.25 3.55 4.22
C LYS A 213 -10.15 2.50 4.18
N PHE A 214 -9.00 2.80 4.78
CA PHE A 214 -7.89 1.87 4.99
C PHE A 214 -7.27 2.13 6.37
N GLY A 215 -7.51 1.24 7.34
CA GLY A 215 -7.22 1.46 8.74
C GLY A 215 -7.91 2.73 9.25
N PRO A 216 -7.21 3.66 9.89
CA PRO A 216 -7.80 4.90 10.39
C PRO A 216 -7.94 6.01 9.33
N PHE A 217 -7.49 5.77 8.09
CA PHE A 217 -7.49 6.78 7.04
C PHE A 217 -8.75 6.65 6.19
N ILE A 218 -9.38 7.79 5.90
CA ILE A 218 -10.65 7.91 5.17
C ILE A 218 -10.40 8.70 3.90
N LEU A 219 -11.09 8.34 2.82
CA LEU A 219 -11.02 9.05 1.54
C LEU A 219 -11.63 10.44 1.61
N ASP A 220 -12.72 10.55 2.39
CA ASP A 220 -13.49 11.78 2.57
C ASP A 220 -13.85 12.45 1.22
N ASN A 221 -13.73 13.78 1.13
CA ASN A 221 -14.08 14.60 -0.04
C ASN A 221 -12.92 14.74 -1.06
N LEU A 222 -11.84 13.96 -0.92
CA LEU A 222 -10.71 14.02 -1.85
C LEU A 222 -11.16 13.66 -3.26
N LYS A 223 -10.91 14.55 -4.23
CA LYS A 223 -11.32 14.32 -5.63
C LYS A 223 -10.42 13.29 -6.31
N ARG A 224 -10.92 12.69 -7.40
CA ARG A 224 -10.15 11.72 -8.20
C ARG A 224 -8.84 12.31 -8.70
N GLY A 225 -7.74 11.61 -8.45
CA GLY A 225 -6.39 12.04 -8.81
C GLY A 225 -5.74 13.00 -7.80
N GLU A 226 -6.49 13.52 -6.83
CA GLU A 226 -5.92 14.38 -5.78
C GLU A 226 -5.13 13.57 -4.76
N ILE A 227 -4.14 14.24 -4.18
CA ILE A 227 -3.24 13.70 -3.15
C ILE A 227 -3.27 14.63 -1.95
N LEU A 228 -3.46 14.04 -0.77
CA LEU A 228 -3.44 14.74 0.51
C LEU A 228 -2.36 14.15 1.41
N GLN A 229 -1.48 14.99 1.96
CA GLN A 229 -0.54 14.56 3.00
C GLN A 229 -1.27 14.45 4.34
N VAL A 230 -1.08 13.31 5.01
CA VAL A 230 -1.60 13.10 6.37
C VAL A 230 -0.80 13.97 7.34
N GLU A 231 -1.48 14.67 8.24
CA GLU A 231 -0.86 15.50 9.26
C GLU A 231 0.17 14.72 10.10
N GLU A 232 1.34 15.34 10.32
CA GLU A 232 2.45 14.72 11.06
C GLU A 232 2.03 14.27 12.47
N LYS A 233 1.23 15.07 13.17
CA LYS A 233 0.72 14.75 14.51
C LYS A 233 -0.13 13.48 14.50
N LYS A 234 -1.07 13.37 13.54
CA LYS A 234 -1.95 12.21 13.38
C LYS A 234 -1.15 10.95 13.03
N LEU A 235 -0.18 11.07 12.12
CA LEU A 235 0.69 9.96 11.74
C LEU A 235 1.57 9.50 12.90
N SER A 236 2.21 10.44 13.63
CA SER A 236 3.07 10.14 14.76
C SER A 236 2.32 9.44 15.90
N LEU A 237 1.10 9.90 16.20
CA LEU A 237 0.23 9.26 17.20
C LEU A 237 -0.14 7.83 16.75
N PHE A 238 -0.50 7.64 15.50
CA PHE A 238 -0.80 6.30 14.95
C PHE A 238 0.41 5.35 15.06
N ILE A 239 1.60 5.81 14.67
CA ILE A 239 2.85 5.05 14.73
C ILE A 239 3.14 4.63 16.19
N LYS A 240 3.06 5.57 17.13
CA LYS A 240 3.28 5.34 18.56
C LYS A 240 2.29 4.31 19.12
N ASN A 241 0.99 4.48 18.86
CA ASN A 241 -0.06 3.61 19.38
C ASN A 241 0.01 2.17 18.83
N LYS A 242 0.63 1.99 17.68
CA LYS A 242 0.81 0.69 17.03
C LYS A 242 2.21 0.08 17.22
N GLY A 243 3.13 0.77 17.88
CA GLY A 243 4.50 0.29 18.10
C GLY A 243 5.24 -0.05 16.81
N ILE A 244 5.10 0.78 15.77
CA ILE A 244 5.63 0.44 14.44
C ILE A 244 7.15 0.58 14.38
N PHE A 245 7.73 1.52 15.13
CA PHE A 245 9.18 1.77 15.32
C PHE A 245 9.47 2.76 16.44
#